data_580588b9841c9ef7a056530bb6df057c
#
_entry.id   580588b9841c9ef7a056530bb6df057c
#
_cell.length_a   1.000
_cell.length_b   1.000
_cell.length_c   1.000
_cell.angle_alpha   90.00
_cell.angle_beta   90.00
_cell.angle_gamma   90.00
#
_symmetry.space_group_name_H-M   'P 1'
#
loop_
_entity.id
_entity.type
_entity.pdbx_description
1 polymer ?
#
loop_
_entity_poly.entity_id
_entity_poly.type
_entity_poly.pdbx_seq_one_letter_code
_entity_poly.pdbx_strand_id
1 'polypeptide(L)'
;EAVVTPKRLKKVFLGEFLETYYDYYEDIEYTDVYNVTVEIPASLSLEVKRNGRFFAEIEVKFDYEVSKDGVDIEKDQIGVEAEIKIDDLALTLKNASYDASTGKVEFSQSLRKGDYFIFSQSLKGKAELEYDEDEDGYVYIEDWDGEVEVELNVLGELQIKGTCRDLNKLSGYLED
;
A
#
# COMPACT_ATOMS: atom_id res chain seq x y z
N GLU A 1 -23.45 14.81 -7.66
CA GLU A 1 -23.66 13.51 -6.99
C GLU A 1 -22.36 12.73 -7.00
N ALA A 2 -22.01 12.14 -5.89
CA ALA A 2 -20.85 11.26 -5.77
C ALA A 2 -21.33 9.92 -5.20
N VAL A 3 -20.92 8.82 -5.82
CA VAL A 3 -21.28 7.46 -5.40
C VAL A 3 -20.01 6.67 -5.16
N VAL A 4 -19.84 6.19 -3.94
CA VAL A 4 -18.73 5.30 -3.55
C VAL A 4 -19.24 3.86 -3.57
N THR A 5 -18.58 3.01 -4.32
CA THR A 5 -18.93 1.60 -4.43
C THR A 5 -17.73 0.74 -4.05
N PRO A 6 -17.75 0.08 -2.89
CA PRO A 6 -16.77 -0.96 -2.58
C PRO A 6 -17.01 -2.16 -3.51
N LYS A 7 -15.94 -2.63 -4.12
CA LYS A 7 -15.98 -3.82 -4.97
C LYS A 7 -15.03 -4.87 -4.37
N ARG A 8 -15.51 -6.09 -4.22
CA ARG A 8 -14.77 -7.23 -3.68
C ARG A 8 -14.24 -6.97 -2.26
N LEU A 9 -14.88 -7.58 -1.29
CA LEU A 9 -14.35 -7.68 0.06
C LEU A 9 -13.44 -8.92 0.14
N LYS A 10 -12.29 -8.75 0.77
CA LYS A 10 -11.34 -9.82 1.08
C LYS A 10 -11.26 -9.95 2.60
N LYS A 11 -11.40 -11.16 3.10
CA LYS A 11 -11.16 -11.44 4.52
C LYS A 11 -9.68 -11.51 4.77
N VAL A 12 -9.24 -10.75 5.74
CA VAL A 12 -7.86 -10.73 6.23
C VAL A 12 -7.86 -11.22 7.66
N PHE A 13 -7.03 -12.18 7.95
CA PHE A 13 -6.78 -12.64 9.30
C PHE A 13 -5.75 -11.69 9.94
N LEU A 14 -6.07 -11.15 11.11
CA LEU A 14 -5.21 -10.18 11.80
C LEU A 14 -4.39 -10.83 12.93
N GLY A 15 -4.74 -12.05 13.32
CA GLY A 15 -4.09 -12.75 14.40
C GLY A 15 -5.06 -13.49 15.30
N GLU A 16 -4.53 -14.09 16.34
CA GLU A 16 -5.28 -14.79 17.37
C GLU A 16 -5.33 -13.93 18.63
N PHE A 17 -6.53 -13.79 19.18
CA PHE A 17 -6.72 -13.18 20.50
C PHE A 17 -6.91 -14.30 21.52
N LEU A 18 -6.12 -14.27 22.59
CA LEU A 18 -6.16 -15.22 23.69
C LEU A 18 -6.89 -14.59 24.88
N GLU A 19 -7.96 -15.21 25.30
CA GLU A 19 -8.67 -14.82 26.52
C GLU A 19 -8.50 -15.93 27.57
N THR A 20 -7.83 -15.59 28.68
CA THR A 20 -7.57 -16.51 29.76
C THR A 20 -8.48 -16.18 30.95
N TYR A 21 -9.21 -17.16 31.44
CA TYR A 21 -10.06 -17.03 32.63
C TYR A 21 -9.83 -18.21 33.55
N TYR A 22 -10.04 -17.97 34.83
CA TYR A 22 -9.85 -18.94 35.90
C TYR A 22 -11.18 -19.37 36.48
N ASP A 23 -11.48 -20.68 36.47
CA ASP A 23 -12.63 -21.24 37.14
C ASP A 23 -12.26 -21.58 38.60
N TYR A 24 -12.78 -20.78 39.53
CA TYR A 24 -12.50 -20.94 40.97
C TYR A 24 -13.15 -22.20 41.59
N TYR A 25 -14.10 -22.81 40.91
CA TYR A 25 -14.77 -24.01 41.44
C TYR A 25 -14.02 -25.29 41.04
N GLU A 26 -13.41 -25.29 39.87
CA GLU A 26 -12.69 -26.42 39.34
C GLU A 26 -11.16 -26.30 39.58
N ASP A 27 -10.69 -25.11 40.02
CA ASP A 27 -9.29 -24.79 40.21
C ASP A 27 -8.46 -24.95 38.90
N ILE A 28 -9.08 -24.56 37.78
CA ILE A 28 -8.53 -24.70 36.43
C ILE A 28 -8.50 -23.36 35.70
N GLU A 29 -7.44 -23.12 35.01
CA GLU A 29 -7.28 -22.00 34.06
C GLU A 29 -7.64 -22.47 32.65
N TYR A 30 -8.55 -21.73 32.03
CA TYR A 30 -8.96 -21.95 30.63
C TYR A 30 -8.44 -20.83 29.76
N THR A 31 -8.03 -21.19 28.55
CA THR A 31 -7.65 -20.22 27.53
C THR A 31 -8.47 -20.44 26.26
N ASP A 32 -9.29 -19.48 25.93
CA ASP A 32 -10.04 -19.46 24.68
C ASP A 32 -9.23 -18.70 23.60
N VAL A 33 -9.20 -19.25 22.40
CA VAL A 33 -8.51 -18.68 21.24
C VAL A 33 -9.53 -18.18 20.24
N TYR A 34 -9.49 -16.89 19.95
CA TYR A 34 -10.37 -16.26 18.98
C TYR A 34 -9.60 -15.77 17.77
N ASN A 35 -9.97 -16.24 16.59
CA ASN A 35 -9.42 -15.74 15.33
C ASN A 35 -10.00 -14.35 15.01
N VAL A 36 -9.16 -13.34 14.93
CA VAL A 36 -9.56 -12.00 14.54
C VAL A 36 -9.47 -11.87 13.04
N THR A 37 -10.59 -11.64 12.39
CA THR A 37 -10.64 -11.40 10.93
C THR A 37 -11.35 -10.09 10.65
N VAL A 38 -10.89 -9.37 9.61
CA VAL A 38 -11.53 -8.16 9.10
C VAL A 38 -11.82 -8.31 7.61
N GLU A 39 -12.93 -7.73 7.17
CA GLU A 39 -13.23 -7.62 5.74
C GLU A 39 -12.77 -6.25 5.23
N ILE A 40 -11.77 -6.24 4.35
CA ILE A 40 -11.26 -5.02 3.72
C ILE A 40 -11.64 -5.02 2.24
N PRO A 41 -12.00 -3.86 1.66
CA PRO A 41 -12.27 -3.79 0.23
C PRO A 41 -10.98 -4.04 -0.55
N ALA A 42 -11.02 -4.98 -1.49
CA ALA A 42 -9.94 -5.18 -2.45
C ALA A 42 -9.96 -4.13 -3.57
N SER A 43 -11.08 -3.43 -3.75
CA SER A 43 -11.15 -2.26 -4.64
C SER A 43 -12.28 -1.32 -4.24
N LEU A 44 -12.07 -0.03 -4.51
CA LEU A 44 -13.04 1.04 -4.35
C LEU A 44 -13.23 1.74 -5.68
N SER A 45 -14.47 2.11 -6.00
CA SER A 45 -14.78 2.95 -7.15
C SER A 45 -15.63 4.13 -6.69
N LEU A 46 -15.25 5.34 -7.10
CA LEU A 46 -15.99 6.57 -6.88
C LEU A 46 -16.32 7.18 -8.22
N GLU A 47 -17.59 7.31 -8.53
CA GLU A 47 -18.08 8.09 -9.66
C GLU A 47 -18.59 9.46 -9.21
N VAL A 48 -18.16 10.49 -9.90
CA VAL A 48 -18.65 11.86 -9.71
C VAL A 48 -19.40 12.33 -10.95
N LYS A 49 -20.66 12.73 -10.76
CA LYS A 49 -21.50 13.28 -11.82
C LYS A 49 -21.81 14.75 -11.54
N ARG A 50 -21.69 15.58 -12.57
CA ARG A 50 -22.09 16.98 -12.55
C ARG A 50 -23.25 17.19 -13.51
N ASN A 51 -24.41 17.64 -13.00
CA ASN A 51 -25.63 17.82 -13.79
C ASN A 51 -26.06 16.56 -14.56
N GLY A 52 -25.95 15.40 -13.92
CA GLY A 52 -26.28 14.08 -14.50
C GLY A 52 -25.29 13.54 -15.53
N ARG A 53 -24.22 14.27 -15.84
CA ARG A 53 -23.14 13.82 -16.73
C ARG A 53 -21.96 13.35 -15.92
N PHE A 54 -21.29 12.32 -16.42
CA PHE A 54 -20.03 11.86 -15.90
C PHE A 54 -19.00 13.00 -15.89
N PHE A 55 -18.33 13.19 -14.78
CA PHE A 55 -17.32 14.22 -14.61
C PHE A 55 -15.96 13.66 -14.20
N ALA A 56 -15.96 12.73 -13.24
CA ALA A 56 -14.72 12.10 -12.77
C ALA A 56 -14.98 10.68 -12.28
N GLU A 57 -13.96 9.86 -12.39
CA GLU A 57 -13.90 8.51 -11.82
C GLU A 57 -12.61 8.33 -11.06
N ILE A 58 -12.69 7.71 -9.90
CA ILE A 58 -11.53 7.26 -9.14
C ILE A 58 -11.70 5.76 -8.91
N GLU A 59 -10.76 4.96 -9.34
CA GLU A 59 -10.68 3.54 -9.04
C GLU A 59 -9.41 3.27 -8.25
N VAL A 60 -9.52 2.58 -7.11
CA VAL A 60 -8.39 2.13 -6.29
C VAL A 60 -8.50 0.64 -6.11
N LYS A 61 -7.41 -0.07 -6.34
CA LYS A 61 -7.27 -1.49 -6.10
C LYS A 61 -6.18 -1.71 -5.07
N PHE A 62 -6.43 -2.60 -4.15
CA PHE A 62 -5.49 -3.02 -3.13
C PHE A 62 -5.10 -4.46 -3.41
N ASP A 63 -3.82 -4.70 -3.55
CA ASP A 63 -3.25 -6.04 -3.61
C ASP A 63 -2.43 -6.28 -2.36
N TYR A 64 -2.81 -7.31 -1.61
CA TYR A 64 -2.11 -7.71 -0.41
C TYR A 64 -2.20 -9.23 -0.27
N GLU A 65 -1.06 -9.82 -0.01
CA GLU A 65 -0.94 -11.21 0.40
C GLU A 65 -0.64 -11.24 1.88
N VAL A 66 -1.50 -11.89 2.63
CA VAL A 66 -1.40 -12.00 4.09
C VAL A 66 -1.13 -13.46 4.41
N SER A 67 -0.18 -13.71 5.27
CA SER A 67 0.15 -15.05 5.74
C SER A 67 -1.04 -15.72 6.43
N LYS A 68 -0.98 -17.04 6.61
CA LYS A 68 -2.05 -17.78 7.31
C LYS A 68 -2.13 -17.43 8.79
N ASP A 69 -1.04 -16.93 9.34
CA ASP A 69 -0.85 -16.66 10.77
C ASP A 69 -1.18 -15.20 11.12
N GLY A 70 -1.63 -14.41 10.15
CA GLY A 70 -1.99 -13.00 10.31
C GLY A 70 -1.19 -12.06 9.42
N VAL A 71 -1.30 -10.76 9.69
CA VAL A 71 -0.50 -9.74 9.00
C VAL A 71 0.92 -9.79 9.57
N ASP A 72 1.86 -10.14 8.72
CA ASP A 72 3.28 -10.17 9.04
C ASP A 72 3.99 -9.13 8.18
N ILE A 73 4.31 -7.99 8.77
CA ILE A 73 4.93 -6.87 8.07
C ILE A 73 6.33 -7.18 7.54
N GLU A 74 6.95 -8.24 8.04
CA GLU A 74 8.28 -8.69 7.59
C GLU A 74 8.19 -9.66 6.40
N LYS A 75 7.02 -10.22 6.10
CA LYS A 75 6.87 -11.28 5.08
C LYS A 75 5.79 -11.01 4.04
N ASP A 76 4.87 -10.11 4.36
CA ASP A 76 3.70 -9.90 3.50
C ASP A 76 3.99 -8.93 2.36
N GLN A 77 3.23 -9.06 1.30
CA GLN A 77 3.26 -8.14 0.16
C GLN A 77 2.08 -7.19 0.24
N ILE A 78 2.35 -5.91 0.01
CA ILE A 78 1.34 -4.86 -0.07
C ILE A 78 1.50 -4.11 -1.39
N GLY A 79 0.39 -3.93 -2.09
CA GLY A 79 0.35 -3.19 -3.34
C GLY A 79 -0.90 -2.33 -3.48
N VAL A 80 -0.76 -1.21 -4.16
CA VAL A 80 -1.87 -0.29 -4.48
C VAL A 80 -1.78 0.13 -5.93
N GLU A 81 -2.91 0.04 -6.63
CA GLU A 81 -3.12 0.66 -7.93
C GLU A 81 -4.24 1.68 -7.83
N ALA A 82 -4.10 2.82 -8.46
CA ALA A 82 -5.16 3.82 -8.55
C ALA A 82 -5.22 4.46 -9.93
N GLU A 83 -6.43 4.78 -10.37
CA GLU A 83 -6.67 5.56 -11.57
C GLU A 83 -7.68 6.67 -11.27
N ILE A 84 -7.31 7.89 -11.62
CA ILE A 84 -8.17 9.07 -11.51
C ILE A 84 -8.39 9.63 -12.92
N LYS A 85 -9.63 9.66 -13.37
CA LYS A 85 -10.02 10.23 -14.65
C LYS A 85 -10.87 11.46 -14.44
N ILE A 86 -10.55 12.54 -15.13
CA ILE A 86 -11.33 13.80 -15.18
C ILE A 86 -11.33 14.24 -16.62
N ASP A 87 -12.48 14.15 -17.28
CA ASP A 87 -12.59 14.37 -18.72
C ASP A 87 -11.58 13.52 -19.52
N ASP A 88 -10.65 14.17 -20.22
CA ASP A 88 -9.59 13.56 -21.02
C ASP A 88 -8.26 13.41 -20.26
N LEU A 89 -8.21 13.85 -19.00
CA LEU A 89 -7.06 13.67 -18.14
C LEU A 89 -7.16 12.34 -17.36
N ALA A 90 -6.08 11.57 -17.34
CA ALA A 90 -5.95 10.38 -16.52
C ALA A 90 -4.63 10.38 -15.75
N LEU A 91 -4.72 10.37 -14.42
CA LEU A 91 -3.61 10.08 -13.53
C LEU A 91 -3.69 8.61 -13.12
N THR A 92 -2.65 7.86 -13.40
CA THR A 92 -2.58 6.43 -13.07
C THR A 92 -1.41 6.19 -12.14
N LEU A 93 -1.66 5.53 -11.03
CA LEU A 93 -0.68 4.93 -10.12
C LEU A 93 -0.70 3.43 -10.35
N LYS A 94 0.45 2.86 -10.69
CA LYS A 94 0.61 1.41 -10.89
C LYS A 94 1.78 0.89 -10.08
N ASN A 95 1.67 -0.38 -9.68
CA ASN A 95 2.75 -1.11 -9.00
C ASN A 95 3.33 -0.38 -7.78
N ALA A 96 2.51 0.44 -7.08
CA ALA A 96 2.94 0.94 -5.78
C ALA A 96 2.92 -0.23 -4.80
N SER A 97 4.04 -0.95 -4.70
CA SER A 97 4.13 -2.20 -3.95
C SER A 97 5.44 -2.32 -3.19
N TYR A 98 5.36 -3.00 -2.07
CA TYR A 98 6.47 -3.46 -1.26
C TYR A 98 6.26 -4.94 -0.92
N ASP A 99 7.29 -5.73 -1.11
CA ASP A 99 7.36 -7.15 -0.76
C ASP A 99 8.38 -7.31 0.36
N ALA A 100 7.92 -7.47 1.58
CA ALA A 100 8.75 -7.56 2.77
C ALA A 100 9.71 -8.77 2.72
N SER A 101 9.29 -9.88 2.12
CA SER A 101 10.11 -11.10 2.04
C SER A 101 11.36 -10.95 1.19
N THR A 102 11.33 -10.04 0.22
CA THR A 102 12.42 -9.78 -0.74
C THR A 102 13.00 -8.38 -0.66
N GLY A 103 12.37 -7.48 0.10
CA GLY A 103 12.66 -6.06 0.12
C GLY A 103 12.35 -5.34 -1.19
N LYS A 104 11.64 -5.96 -2.12
CA LYS A 104 11.37 -5.39 -3.43
C LYS A 104 10.39 -4.23 -3.34
N VAL A 105 10.78 -3.09 -3.92
CA VAL A 105 9.96 -1.88 -4.04
C VAL A 105 9.71 -1.59 -5.51
N GLU A 106 8.46 -1.37 -5.87
CA GLU A 106 8.07 -0.91 -7.20
C GLU A 106 7.03 0.21 -7.08
N PHE A 107 7.20 1.24 -7.91
CA PHE A 107 6.28 2.35 -8.01
C PHE A 107 6.27 2.88 -9.43
N SER A 108 5.10 3.14 -9.98
CA SER A 108 5.01 3.90 -11.23
C SER A 108 3.75 4.75 -11.24
N GLN A 109 3.90 5.97 -11.76
CA GLN A 109 2.78 6.86 -12.00
C GLN A 109 2.89 7.52 -13.37
N SER A 110 1.75 7.86 -13.95
CA SER A 110 1.70 8.60 -15.21
C SER A 110 0.51 9.53 -15.26
N LEU A 111 0.68 10.67 -15.90
CA LEU A 111 -0.38 11.59 -16.28
C LEU A 111 -0.49 11.63 -17.79
N ARG A 112 -1.71 11.45 -18.28
CA ARG A 112 -2.05 11.50 -19.71
C ARG A 112 -3.16 12.51 -19.97
N LYS A 113 -3.18 13.05 -21.19
CA LYS A 113 -4.33 13.77 -21.73
C LYS A 113 -4.70 13.13 -23.07
N GLY A 114 -5.84 12.41 -23.10
CA GLY A 114 -6.17 11.53 -24.19
C GLY A 114 -5.04 10.51 -24.44
N ASP A 115 -4.54 10.47 -25.66
CA ASP A 115 -3.43 9.58 -26.05
C ASP A 115 -2.02 10.15 -25.74
N TYR A 116 -1.93 11.40 -25.26
CA TYR A 116 -0.64 12.06 -25.02
C TYR A 116 -0.16 11.84 -23.58
N PHE A 117 1.07 11.38 -23.45
CA PHE A 117 1.77 11.36 -22.17
C PHE A 117 2.27 12.75 -21.81
N ILE A 118 1.83 13.26 -20.65
CA ILE A 118 2.35 14.51 -20.08
C ILE A 118 3.59 14.21 -19.26
N PHE A 119 3.50 13.24 -18.32
CA PHE A 119 4.68 12.73 -17.63
C PHE A 119 4.47 11.27 -17.20
N SER A 120 5.56 10.57 -16.97
CA SER A 120 5.59 9.33 -16.23
C SER A 120 6.81 9.28 -15.32
N GLN A 121 6.64 8.64 -14.19
CA GLN A 121 7.68 8.41 -13.20
C GLN A 121 7.63 6.96 -12.77
N SER A 122 8.77 6.33 -12.64
CA SER A 122 8.88 5.01 -12.05
C SER A 122 10.07 4.95 -11.10
N LEU A 123 9.90 4.12 -10.08
CA LEU A 123 10.92 3.78 -9.11
C LEU A 123 10.85 2.26 -8.93
N LYS A 124 11.99 1.62 -8.90
CA LYS A 124 12.10 0.20 -8.57
C LYS A 124 13.44 -0.07 -7.92
N GLY A 125 13.45 -1.04 -7.03
CA GLY A 125 14.68 -1.39 -6.35
C GLY A 125 14.43 -2.35 -5.20
N LYS A 126 15.34 -2.32 -4.25
CA LYS A 126 15.21 -3.02 -2.99
C LYS A 126 15.39 -2.03 -1.85
N ALA A 127 14.56 -2.18 -0.84
CA ALA A 127 14.68 -1.49 0.42
C ALA A 127 14.60 -2.55 1.54
N GLU A 128 15.50 -2.48 2.48
CA GLU A 128 15.48 -3.25 3.71
C GLU A 128 14.97 -2.33 4.79
N LEU A 129 13.87 -2.72 5.44
CA LEU A 129 13.24 -1.95 6.51
C LEU A 129 13.68 -2.57 7.84
N GLU A 130 14.24 -1.76 8.72
CA GLU A 130 14.50 -2.13 10.10
C GLU A 130 13.30 -1.68 10.95
N TYR A 131 12.80 -2.59 11.76
CA TYR A 131 11.65 -2.37 12.62
C TYR A 131 12.09 -2.37 14.07
N ASP A 132 11.52 -1.47 14.84
CA ASP A 132 11.64 -1.48 16.29
C ASP A 132 10.24 -1.50 16.91
N GLU A 133 10.17 -1.89 18.18
CA GLU A 133 8.95 -2.00 18.96
C GLU A 133 9.05 -1.05 20.16
N ASP A 134 8.06 -0.17 20.33
CA ASP A 134 8.03 0.71 21.48
C ASP A 134 7.56 0.00 22.77
N GLU A 135 7.59 0.72 23.89
CA GLU A 135 7.21 0.17 25.20
C GLU A 135 5.74 -0.27 25.28
N ASP A 136 4.89 0.21 24.36
CA ASP A 136 3.46 -0.13 24.25
C ASP A 136 3.21 -1.29 23.27
N GLY A 137 4.25 -1.79 22.61
CA GLY A 137 4.19 -2.89 21.64
C GLY A 137 3.80 -2.47 20.23
N TYR A 138 3.89 -1.17 19.90
CA TYR A 138 3.69 -0.71 18.53
C TYR A 138 4.97 -0.85 17.72
N VAL A 139 4.87 -1.56 16.62
CA VAL A 139 5.97 -1.74 15.67
C VAL A 139 6.03 -0.54 14.72
N TYR A 140 7.20 0.04 14.57
CA TYR A 140 7.45 1.15 13.64
C TYR A 140 8.74 0.91 12.84
N ILE A 141 8.86 1.60 11.72
CA ILE A 141 10.07 1.54 10.90
C ILE A 141 11.09 2.48 11.53
N GLU A 142 12.19 1.92 12.02
CA GLU A 142 13.29 2.68 12.60
C GLU A 142 14.22 3.20 11.52
N ASP A 143 14.54 2.35 10.56
CA ASP A 143 15.49 2.70 9.50
C ASP A 143 15.14 1.98 8.20
N TRP A 144 15.69 2.45 7.10
CA TRP A 144 15.52 1.85 5.80
C TRP A 144 16.77 2.04 4.96
N ASP A 145 17.30 0.97 4.44
CA ASP A 145 18.46 0.97 3.55
C ASP A 145 18.09 0.35 2.20
N GLY A 146 18.88 0.64 1.20
CA GLY A 146 18.70 0.02 -0.10
C GLY A 146 19.11 0.86 -1.28
N GLU A 147 18.87 0.30 -2.45
CA GLU A 147 19.16 0.93 -3.75
C GLU A 147 17.88 0.98 -4.59
N VAL A 148 17.60 2.16 -5.13
CA VAL A 148 16.47 2.37 -6.04
C VAL A 148 16.89 3.05 -7.33
N GLU A 149 16.29 2.62 -8.43
CA GLU A 149 16.38 3.27 -9.74
C GLU A 149 15.15 4.15 -9.94
N VAL A 150 15.36 5.37 -10.37
CA VAL A 150 14.32 6.35 -10.70
C VAL A 150 14.38 6.70 -12.18
N GLU A 151 13.23 6.67 -12.82
CA GLU A 151 13.08 7.14 -14.19
C GLU A 151 11.94 8.15 -14.27
N LEU A 152 12.20 9.31 -14.85
CA LEU A 152 11.23 10.36 -15.14
C LEU A 152 11.21 10.65 -16.64
N ASN A 153 10.01 10.60 -17.24
CA ASN A 153 9.79 10.99 -18.63
C ASN A 153 8.80 12.16 -18.66
N VAL A 154 9.12 13.20 -19.41
CA VAL A 154 8.29 14.39 -19.58
C VAL A 154 8.00 14.62 -21.06
N LEU A 155 6.73 14.70 -21.41
CA LEU A 155 6.19 14.93 -22.75
C LEU A 155 6.71 13.93 -23.81
N GLY A 156 7.27 12.80 -23.39
CA GLY A 156 7.90 11.82 -24.28
C GLY A 156 9.25 12.27 -24.89
N GLU A 157 9.71 13.47 -24.56
CA GLU A 157 10.91 14.07 -25.14
C GLU A 157 12.10 14.10 -24.16
N LEU A 158 11.82 14.36 -22.87
CA LEU A 158 12.86 14.40 -21.84
C LEU A 158 12.78 13.13 -20.97
N GLN A 159 13.89 12.40 -20.93
CA GLN A 159 14.07 11.26 -20.05
C GLN A 159 15.20 11.53 -19.08
N ILE A 160 14.91 11.38 -17.78
CA ILE A 160 15.89 11.48 -16.70
C ILE A 160 15.92 10.13 -16.01
N LYS A 161 17.12 9.57 -15.84
CA LYS A 161 17.35 8.33 -15.07
C LYS A 161 18.37 8.61 -13.99
N GLY A 162 18.12 8.03 -12.83
CA GLY A 162 19.02 8.14 -11.69
C GLY A 162 18.99 6.86 -10.85
N THR A 163 20.02 6.67 -10.06
CA THR A 163 20.11 5.60 -9.08
C THR A 163 20.44 6.23 -7.73
N CYS A 164 19.63 5.95 -6.73
CA CYS A 164 19.95 6.24 -5.34
C CYS A 164 20.46 4.94 -4.71
N ARG A 165 21.69 4.97 -4.17
CA ARG A 165 22.35 3.79 -3.58
C ARG A 165 22.35 3.79 -2.06
N ASP A 166 21.73 4.78 -1.46
CA ASP A 166 21.72 4.97 -0.02
C ASP A 166 20.43 5.75 0.31
N LEU A 167 19.40 5.00 0.65
CA LEU A 167 18.09 5.58 0.94
C LEU A 167 18.09 6.40 2.22
N ASN A 168 18.92 6.05 3.21
CA ASN A 168 19.06 6.81 4.46
C ASN A 168 19.53 8.24 4.21
N LYS A 169 20.43 8.44 3.25
CA LYS A 169 20.80 9.81 2.86
C LYS A 169 19.68 10.58 2.20
N LEU A 170 18.76 9.88 1.51
CA LEU A 170 17.62 10.53 0.88
C LEU A 170 16.62 11.04 1.91
N SER A 171 16.37 10.28 2.99
CA SER A 171 15.46 10.68 4.07
C SER A 171 15.91 11.95 4.77
N GLY A 172 17.20 12.07 5.07
CA GLY A 172 17.78 13.26 5.69
C GLY A 172 17.67 14.56 4.86
N TYR A 173 17.39 14.46 3.55
CA TYR A 173 17.10 15.65 2.72
C TYR A 173 15.61 16.00 2.64
N LEU A 174 14.71 15.14 3.14
CA LEU A 174 13.27 15.37 3.12
C LEU A 174 12.75 15.92 4.45
N GLU A 175 13.56 15.90 5.50
CA GLU A 175 13.25 16.39 6.84
C GLU A 175 13.63 17.88 7.07
N ASP A 176 14.37 18.52 6.16
CA ASP A 176 14.75 19.94 6.15
C ASP A 176 13.77 20.77 5.26
#